data_35f75d427ed5cf7264a6c741dc4f5218
#
_entry.id   35f75d427ed5cf7264a6c741dc4f5218
#
_cell.length_a   1.000
_cell.length_b   1.000
_cell.length_c   1.000
_cell.angle_alpha   90.00
_cell.angle_beta   90.00
_cell.angle_gamma   90.00
#
_symmetry.space_group_name_H-M   'P 1'
#
loop_
_entity.id
_entity.type
_entity.pdbx_description
1 polymer ?
#
loop_
_entity_poly.entity_id
_entity_poly.type
_entity_poly.pdbx_seq_one_letter_code
_entity_poly.pdbx_strand_id
1 'polypeptide(L)'
;MSKAKRGGASPRAGATKAAPDASPAAEAARPRVPKRIATVIVNSLKGGVVPRVGLPYITVGREAEIAALLRDLEIVADGGASCRFVVGRYGSGKSFLLQTIRNHAMGRNFVVADTDLSPERRLQGSKGQGLATYRELIGNLSTKTRPEGGALSLVLDRWISGVQSEVAAAGTPPTDASFAEEVERRIHAVILELQEMVHGFDFAKLLSAYFRAHIEADDETKASVIKWFRAEYRTKAEARSELGVSVIITDADWYDYLKLFARFLRGAGYEGLVVLVDELVNLYKIPNAISRQYNYEKILTMYNDTLQGKASYLGIIMSGTPQCVEDRRRGLYSYEALRS
;
A
#
# COMPACT_ATOMS: atom_id res chain seq x y z
N MET A 1 -20.91 18.92 90.41
CA MET A 1 -19.79 19.60 91.12
C MET A 1 -18.68 19.87 90.15
N SER A 2 -18.53 21.05 89.97
CA SER A 2 -17.37 21.96 90.01
C SER A 2 -16.55 22.08 88.69
N LYS A 3 -16.73 23.18 88.02
CA LYS A 3 -15.82 24.35 87.85
C LYS A 3 -14.39 23.99 87.29
N ALA A 4 -13.81 24.61 86.45
CA ALA A 4 -13.80 25.94 85.81
C ALA A 4 -12.57 26.09 84.90
N LYS A 5 -12.70 26.91 83.92
CA LYS A 5 -11.94 28.12 83.54
C LYS A 5 -10.64 27.95 82.69
N ARG A 6 -10.76 28.52 81.52
CA ARG A 6 -10.00 29.68 80.99
C ARG A 6 -8.55 29.49 80.48
N GLY A 7 -8.37 30.01 79.32
CA GLY A 7 -7.18 30.62 78.74
C GLY A 7 -6.91 30.12 77.34
N GLY A 8 -7.16 30.77 76.29
CA GLY A 8 -6.83 32.12 75.86
C GLY A 8 -5.40 32.13 75.30
N ALA A 9 -5.22 31.90 73.99
CA ALA A 9 -4.21 32.64 73.18
C ALA A 9 -4.23 32.10 71.75
N SER A 10 -4.63 33.00 70.85
CA SER A 10 -4.28 32.89 69.43
C SER A 10 -2.80 33.32 69.26
N PRO A 11 -2.07 32.70 68.36
CA PRO A 11 -1.24 33.50 67.51
C PRO A 11 -1.20 33.04 66.05
N ARG A 12 -1.33 34.07 65.21
CA ARG A 12 -0.56 34.33 64.00
C ARG A 12 -0.47 33.32 62.88
N ALA A 13 -1.07 33.74 61.76
CA ALA A 13 -0.76 33.50 60.38
C ALA A 13 0.67 32.96 60.12
N GLY A 14 0.75 31.72 59.64
CA GLY A 14 1.90 31.12 59.02
C GLY A 14 1.71 31.11 57.50
N ALA A 15 2.57 31.77 56.82
CA ALA A 15 2.62 31.94 55.40
C ALA A 15 2.54 30.59 54.65
N THR A 16 1.53 30.41 53.83
CA THR A 16 1.45 29.39 52.78
C THR A 16 2.57 29.65 51.79
N LYS A 17 3.58 28.76 51.78
CA LYS A 17 4.54 28.67 50.66
C LYS A 17 3.77 28.36 49.41
N ALA A 18 3.78 29.29 48.45
CA ALA A 18 3.39 29.06 47.08
C ALA A 18 4.20 27.92 46.50
N ALA A 19 3.52 26.91 45.94
CA ALA A 19 4.16 25.89 45.10
C ALA A 19 4.87 26.56 43.92
N PRO A 20 6.03 26.08 43.49
CA PRO A 20 6.69 26.66 42.35
C PRO A 20 5.82 26.52 41.11
N ASP A 21 5.62 27.67 40.44
CA ASP A 21 5.03 27.79 39.12
C ASP A 21 5.57 26.70 38.20
N ALA A 22 4.69 25.82 37.71
CA ALA A 22 5.04 24.90 36.68
C ALA A 22 5.43 25.71 35.43
N SER A 23 6.73 25.76 35.14
CA SER A 23 7.26 26.28 33.87
C SER A 23 6.38 25.73 32.72
N PRO A 24 5.94 26.55 31.79
CA PRO A 24 5.28 26.06 30.60
C PRO A 24 6.25 25.15 29.86
N ALA A 25 5.92 23.85 29.83
CA ALA A 25 6.65 22.90 29.02
C ALA A 25 6.80 23.50 27.62
N ALA A 26 8.02 23.55 27.12
CA ALA A 26 8.37 24.14 25.84
C ALA A 26 7.40 23.64 24.77
N GLU A 27 6.50 24.52 24.33
CA GLU A 27 5.62 24.29 23.20
C GLU A 27 6.54 24.14 21.97
N ALA A 28 6.79 22.89 21.60
CA ALA A 28 7.63 22.59 20.45
C ALA A 28 7.08 23.38 19.27
N ALA A 29 7.87 24.33 18.78
CA ALA A 29 7.48 25.26 17.74
C ALA A 29 6.89 24.50 16.55
N ARG A 30 5.57 24.59 16.36
CA ARG A 30 4.88 23.91 15.26
C ARG A 30 5.53 24.35 13.94
N PRO A 31 5.92 23.43 13.06
CA PRO A 31 6.59 23.78 11.83
C PRO A 31 5.70 24.73 11.01
N ARG A 32 6.24 25.86 10.59
CA ARG A 32 5.51 26.84 9.77
C ARG A 32 5.11 26.19 8.45
N VAL A 33 3.81 26.10 8.17
CA VAL A 33 3.27 25.56 6.92
C VAL A 33 3.56 26.54 5.78
N PRO A 34 4.25 26.15 4.70
CA PRO A 34 4.44 27.02 3.53
C PRO A 34 3.07 27.43 2.95
N LYS A 35 2.92 28.71 2.55
CA LYS A 35 1.63 29.26 2.07
C LYS A 35 0.98 28.41 0.97
N ARG A 36 1.78 27.93 0.00
CA ARG A 36 1.29 27.07 -1.09
C ARG A 36 0.67 25.76 -0.54
N ILE A 37 1.32 25.13 0.41
CA ILE A 37 0.82 23.88 1.04
C ILE A 37 -0.44 24.18 1.86
N ALA A 38 -0.44 25.26 2.63
CA ALA A 38 -1.61 25.67 3.40
C ALA A 38 -2.84 25.93 2.49
N THR A 39 -2.65 26.58 1.35
CA THR A 39 -3.72 26.80 0.37
C THR A 39 -4.26 25.48 -0.19
N VAL A 40 -3.38 24.54 -0.55
CA VAL A 40 -3.81 23.21 -1.04
C VAL A 40 -4.60 22.46 0.02
N ILE A 41 -4.10 22.43 1.27
CA ILE A 41 -4.80 21.78 2.39
C ILE A 41 -6.20 22.38 2.57
N VAL A 42 -6.30 23.71 2.69
CA VAL A 42 -7.58 24.39 2.92
C VAL A 42 -8.57 24.14 1.79
N ASN A 43 -8.13 24.21 0.53
CA ASN A 43 -8.99 23.97 -0.62
C ASN A 43 -9.47 22.52 -0.69
N SER A 44 -8.60 21.53 -0.42
CA SER A 44 -8.99 20.12 -0.37
C SER A 44 -10.03 19.88 0.73
N LEU A 45 -9.80 20.39 1.93
CA LEU A 45 -10.73 20.23 3.05
C LEU A 45 -12.07 20.93 2.80
N LYS A 46 -12.08 22.12 2.18
CA LYS A 46 -13.31 22.80 1.74
C LYS A 46 -14.08 22.00 0.70
N GLY A 47 -13.37 21.29 -0.18
CA GLY A 47 -13.96 20.37 -1.16
C GLY A 47 -14.38 19.00 -0.59
N GLY A 48 -14.18 18.76 0.72
CA GLY A 48 -14.50 17.47 1.36
C GLY A 48 -13.58 16.32 0.96
N VAL A 49 -12.41 16.62 0.37
CA VAL A 49 -11.44 15.61 -0.06
C VAL A 49 -10.18 15.64 0.81
N VAL A 50 -9.53 14.49 0.95
CA VAL A 50 -8.27 14.39 1.67
C VAL A 50 -7.15 15.00 0.83
N PRO A 51 -6.37 15.96 1.36
CA PRO A 51 -5.25 16.52 0.63
C PRO A 51 -4.16 15.46 0.43
N ARG A 52 -3.60 15.36 -0.78
CA ARG A 52 -2.46 14.45 -1.05
C ARG A 52 -1.13 15.01 -0.57
N VAL A 53 -1.05 16.33 -0.38
CA VAL A 53 0.15 17.06 0.03
C VAL A 53 -0.10 17.76 1.36
N GLY A 54 0.92 17.79 2.23
CA GLY A 54 0.86 18.53 3.50
C GLY A 54 0.17 17.79 4.66
N LEU A 55 -0.11 16.49 4.51
CA LEU A 55 -0.68 15.68 5.57
C LEU A 55 0.07 15.76 6.91
N PRO A 56 1.42 15.77 6.97
CA PRO A 56 2.15 15.90 8.23
C PRO A 56 1.81 17.16 9.04
N TYR A 57 1.34 18.22 8.39
CA TYR A 57 0.96 19.47 9.08
C TYR A 57 -0.43 19.42 9.73
N ILE A 58 -1.27 18.48 9.34
CA ILE A 58 -2.67 18.35 9.80
C ILE A 58 -2.97 17.01 10.45
N THR A 59 -1.99 16.10 10.52
CA THR A 59 -2.14 14.83 11.23
C THR A 59 -2.05 15.08 12.73
N VAL A 60 -3.15 14.85 13.43
CA VAL A 60 -3.26 15.03 14.90
C VAL A 60 -4.03 13.86 15.50
N GLY A 61 -3.52 13.31 16.61
CA GLY A 61 -4.23 12.32 17.41
C GLY A 61 -4.37 10.93 16.77
N ARG A 62 -3.43 10.57 15.87
CA ARG A 62 -3.39 9.27 15.17
C ARG A 62 -2.05 8.56 15.32
N GLU A 63 -1.27 8.95 16.32
CA GLU A 63 0.10 8.47 16.50
C GLU A 63 0.14 6.95 16.72
N ALA A 64 -0.82 6.41 17.48
CA ALA A 64 -0.89 4.99 17.79
C ALA A 64 -1.23 4.14 16.56
N GLU A 65 -2.24 4.57 15.78
CA GLU A 65 -2.64 3.89 14.55
C GLU A 65 -1.54 3.97 13.49
N ILE A 66 -0.92 5.13 13.31
CA ILE A 66 0.20 5.31 12.39
C ILE A 66 1.37 4.42 12.82
N ALA A 67 1.74 4.42 14.11
CA ALA A 67 2.82 3.58 14.61
C ALA A 67 2.55 2.08 14.39
N ALA A 68 1.30 1.63 14.55
CA ALA A 68 0.91 0.25 14.27
C ALA A 68 1.10 -0.11 12.79
N LEU A 69 0.64 0.77 11.88
CA LEU A 69 0.78 0.56 10.43
C LEU A 69 2.24 0.68 9.97
N LEU A 70 3.05 1.51 10.61
CA LEU A 70 4.48 1.60 10.32
C LEU A 70 5.23 0.32 10.73
N ARG A 71 4.85 -0.34 11.83
CA ARG A 71 5.39 -1.67 12.19
C ARG A 71 5.01 -2.73 11.15
N ASP A 72 3.80 -2.67 10.59
CA ASP A 72 3.43 -3.56 9.50
C ASP A 72 4.32 -3.36 8.26
N LEU A 73 4.69 -2.10 7.95
CA LEU A 73 5.65 -1.82 6.87
C LEU A 73 7.04 -2.41 7.14
N GLU A 74 7.49 -2.42 8.40
CA GLU A 74 8.75 -3.07 8.80
C GLU A 74 8.71 -4.57 8.55
N ILE A 75 7.61 -5.25 8.93
CA ILE A 75 7.40 -6.68 8.63
C ILE A 75 7.49 -6.93 7.11
N VAL A 76 6.89 -6.07 6.30
CA VAL A 76 6.91 -6.20 4.84
C VAL A 76 8.31 -5.98 4.27
N ALA A 77 9.06 -4.99 4.76
CA ALA A 77 10.45 -4.73 4.34
C ALA A 77 11.37 -5.92 4.65
N ASP A 78 11.14 -6.61 5.78
CA ASP A 78 11.88 -7.79 6.21
C ASP A 78 11.49 -9.08 5.44
N GLY A 79 10.64 -8.96 4.39
CA GLY A 79 10.25 -10.08 3.54
C GLY A 79 8.93 -10.75 3.90
N GLY A 80 8.29 -10.31 4.97
CA GLY A 80 6.98 -10.79 5.37
C GLY A 80 5.82 -10.18 4.56
N ALA A 81 4.61 -10.44 5.04
CA ALA A 81 3.41 -9.80 4.52
C ALA A 81 2.48 -9.42 5.67
N SER A 82 1.64 -8.42 5.44
CA SER A 82 0.67 -7.93 6.41
C SER A 82 -0.68 -7.67 5.75
N CYS A 83 -1.77 -8.02 6.45
CA CYS A 83 -3.13 -7.66 6.06
C CYS A 83 -3.82 -6.99 7.25
N ARG A 84 -4.23 -5.73 7.08
CA ARG A 84 -4.78 -4.91 8.16
C ARG A 84 -6.12 -4.27 7.76
N PHE A 85 -7.05 -4.21 8.72
CA PHE A 85 -8.32 -3.51 8.56
C PHE A 85 -8.32 -2.20 9.35
N VAL A 86 -8.70 -1.11 8.70
CA VAL A 86 -8.96 0.19 9.29
C VAL A 86 -10.47 0.40 9.34
N VAL A 87 -11.05 0.24 10.53
CA VAL A 87 -12.51 0.28 10.71
C VAL A 87 -12.91 1.55 11.45
N GLY A 88 -13.87 2.29 10.91
CA GLY A 88 -14.36 3.50 11.54
C GLY A 88 -15.61 4.05 10.85
N ARG A 89 -16.39 4.87 11.58
CA ARG A 89 -17.61 5.51 11.04
C ARG A 89 -17.28 6.43 9.86
N TYR A 90 -18.29 6.81 9.09
CA TYR A 90 -18.13 7.87 8.09
C TYR A 90 -17.59 9.15 8.74
N GLY A 91 -16.68 9.83 8.05
CA GLY A 91 -16.03 11.04 8.59
C GLY A 91 -14.99 10.80 9.68
N SER A 92 -14.71 9.55 10.09
CA SER A 92 -13.70 9.26 11.13
C SER A 92 -12.24 9.40 10.66
N GLY A 93 -11.99 9.80 9.41
CA GLY A 93 -10.64 10.02 8.90
C GLY A 93 -9.91 8.75 8.40
N LYS A 94 -10.64 7.69 8.02
CA LYS A 94 -10.03 6.46 7.46
C LYS A 94 -9.20 6.76 6.19
N SER A 95 -9.80 7.40 5.21
CA SER A 95 -9.11 7.76 3.96
C SER A 95 -7.94 8.71 4.22
N PHE A 96 -8.04 9.59 5.23
CA PHE A 96 -6.93 10.41 5.70
C PHE A 96 -5.78 9.56 6.24
N LEU A 97 -6.08 8.55 7.05
CA LEU A 97 -5.07 7.62 7.58
C LEU A 97 -4.42 6.81 6.45
N LEU A 98 -5.20 6.31 5.48
CA LEU A 98 -4.67 5.61 4.30
C LEU A 98 -3.70 6.51 3.50
N GLN A 99 -4.07 7.77 3.24
CA GLN A 99 -3.19 8.72 2.54
C GLN A 99 -1.93 9.05 3.37
N THR A 100 -2.04 9.11 4.69
CA THR A 100 -0.89 9.32 5.57
C THR A 100 0.09 8.15 5.46
N ILE A 101 -0.39 6.91 5.55
CA ILE A 101 0.45 5.70 5.40
C ILE A 101 1.01 5.58 3.99
N ARG A 102 0.24 5.94 2.96
CA ARG A 102 0.72 6.03 1.57
C ARG A 102 1.99 6.89 1.46
N ASN A 103 1.96 8.08 2.06
CA ASN A 103 3.11 8.99 2.04
C ASN A 103 4.30 8.43 2.84
N HIS A 104 4.05 7.82 4.00
CA HIS A 104 5.09 7.16 4.79
C HIS A 104 5.73 5.99 4.05
N ALA A 105 4.92 5.14 3.39
CA ALA A 105 5.39 4.01 2.61
C ALA A 105 6.28 4.47 1.43
N MET A 106 5.81 5.45 0.64
CA MET A 106 6.62 6.03 -0.43
C MET A 106 7.92 6.66 0.09
N GLY A 107 7.87 7.34 1.25
CA GLY A 107 9.04 7.92 1.91
C GLY A 107 10.08 6.87 2.31
N ARG A 108 9.64 5.66 2.63
CA ARG A 108 10.43 4.47 2.97
C ARG A 108 10.75 3.57 1.77
N ASN A 109 10.67 4.09 0.56
CA ASN A 109 10.99 3.38 -0.69
C ASN A 109 10.08 2.19 -1.03
N PHE A 110 8.82 2.16 -0.55
CA PHE A 110 7.82 1.24 -1.05
C PHE A 110 7.17 1.77 -2.33
N VAL A 111 6.70 0.86 -3.16
CA VAL A 111 5.70 1.17 -4.18
C VAL A 111 4.32 1.03 -3.55
N VAL A 112 3.43 1.97 -3.83
CA VAL A 112 2.06 1.96 -3.30
C VAL A 112 1.06 1.88 -4.45
N ALA A 113 0.05 1.03 -4.28
CA ALA A 113 -1.11 0.92 -5.18
C ALA A 113 -2.39 1.19 -4.38
N ASP A 114 -3.25 2.04 -4.86
CA ASP A 114 -4.50 2.37 -4.18
C ASP A 114 -5.72 2.18 -5.09
N THR A 115 -6.84 1.79 -4.50
CA THR A 115 -8.13 1.63 -5.17
C THR A 115 -9.29 1.87 -4.21
N ASP A 116 -10.37 2.47 -4.73
CA ASP A 116 -11.65 2.53 -4.07
C ASP A 116 -12.58 1.48 -4.67
N LEU A 117 -13.12 0.60 -3.85
CA LEU A 117 -14.10 -0.36 -4.32
C LEU A 117 -15.39 0.33 -4.74
N SER A 118 -16.04 -0.25 -5.73
CA SER A 118 -17.31 0.23 -6.29
C SER A 118 -18.15 -0.94 -6.77
N PRO A 119 -19.38 -0.72 -7.27
CA PRO A 119 -20.14 -1.79 -7.90
C PRO A 119 -19.41 -2.43 -9.09
N GLU A 120 -18.57 -1.68 -9.80
CA GLU A 120 -17.79 -2.13 -10.97
C GLU A 120 -16.42 -2.67 -10.59
N ARG A 121 -15.88 -2.27 -9.44
CA ARG A 121 -14.58 -2.68 -8.89
C ARG A 121 -14.78 -3.44 -7.59
N ARG A 122 -14.65 -4.77 -7.65
CA ARG A 122 -14.78 -5.67 -6.50
C ARG A 122 -13.55 -6.57 -6.42
N LEU A 123 -13.42 -7.33 -5.36
CA LEU A 123 -12.32 -8.29 -5.23
C LEU A 123 -12.56 -9.56 -6.04
N GLN A 124 -13.83 -9.91 -6.26
CA GLN A 124 -14.26 -11.06 -7.06
C GLN A 124 -15.57 -10.74 -7.78
N GLY A 125 -15.68 -11.18 -9.03
CA GLY A 125 -16.90 -11.02 -9.82
C GLY A 125 -16.89 -11.88 -11.08
N SER A 126 -18.03 -11.96 -11.75
CA SER A 126 -18.20 -12.74 -12.99
C SER A 126 -18.13 -11.89 -14.27
N LYS A 127 -18.00 -10.56 -14.12
CA LYS A 127 -18.04 -9.61 -15.24
C LYS A 127 -16.79 -8.72 -15.28
N GLY A 128 -15.63 -9.22 -14.86
CA GLY A 128 -14.39 -8.48 -14.88
C GLY A 128 -14.23 -7.47 -13.72
N GLN A 129 -15.01 -7.60 -12.62
CA GLN A 129 -14.94 -6.65 -11.51
C GLN A 129 -13.65 -6.77 -10.72
N GLY A 130 -13.11 -7.99 -10.52
CA GLY A 130 -11.80 -8.20 -9.89
C GLY A 130 -10.68 -7.67 -10.77
N LEU A 131 -10.79 -7.93 -12.08
CA LEU A 131 -9.85 -7.40 -13.06
C LEU A 131 -9.88 -5.87 -13.13
N ALA A 132 -11.05 -5.24 -12.96
CA ALA A 132 -11.18 -3.78 -12.89
C ALA A 132 -10.47 -3.22 -11.64
N THR A 133 -10.56 -3.91 -10.51
CA THR A 133 -9.81 -3.57 -9.29
C THR A 133 -8.30 -3.66 -9.52
N TYR A 134 -7.83 -4.74 -10.15
CA TYR A 134 -6.42 -4.90 -10.49
C TYR A 134 -5.92 -3.79 -11.43
N ARG A 135 -6.68 -3.46 -12.48
CA ARG A 135 -6.34 -2.38 -13.41
C ARG A 135 -6.18 -1.03 -12.73
N GLU A 136 -7.08 -0.75 -11.79
CA GLU A 136 -7.00 0.47 -10.97
C GLU A 136 -5.74 0.47 -10.10
N LEU A 137 -5.46 -0.64 -9.41
CA LEU A 137 -4.24 -0.78 -8.58
C LEU A 137 -2.98 -0.56 -9.39
N ILE A 138 -2.85 -1.21 -10.56
CA ILE A 138 -1.66 -1.07 -11.42
C ILE A 138 -1.60 0.31 -12.07
N GLY A 139 -2.75 0.89 -12.42
CA GLY A 139 -2.83 2.27 -12.92
C GLY A 139 -2.38 3.30 -11.88
N ASN A 140 -2.69 3.07 -10.61
CA ASN A 140 -2.37 3.94 -9.49
C ASN A 140 -1.02 3.64 -8.81
N LEU A 141 -0.20 2.74 -9.39
CA LEU A 141 1.14 2.49 -8.86
C LEU A 141 1.90 3.81 -8.70
N SER A 142 2.36 4.05 -7.48
CA SER A 142 2.98 5.29 -7.06
C SER A 142 4.30 5.04 -6.36
N THR A 143 5.27 5.92 -6.59
CA THR A 143 6.56 5.93 -5.93
C THR A 143 6.85 7.31 -5.36
N LYS A 144 7.92 7.46 -4.57
CA LYS A 144 8.36 8.77 -4.06
C LYS A 144 8.62 9.79 -5.19
N THR A 145 9.11 9.34 -6.33
CA THR A 145 9.42 10.20 -7.50
C THR A 145 8.22 10.42 -8.41
N ARG A 146 7.21 9.55 -8.34
CA ARG A 146 5.95 9.66 -9.09
C ARG A 146 4.75 9.37 -8.18
N PRO A 147 4.40 10.30 -7.30
CA PRO A 147 3.35 10.11 -6.29
C PRO A 147 1.92 10.14 -6.86
N GLU A 148 1.74 10.62 -8.10
CA GLU A 148 0.42 10.80 -8.72
C GLU A 148 -0.16 9.53 -9.37
N GLY A 149 0.58 8.43 -9.34
CA GLY A 149 0.21 7.19 -10.03
C GLY A 149 0.91 7.00 -11.37
N GLY A 150 0.62 5.89 -12.05
CA GLY A 150 1.18 5.56 -13.37
C GLY A 150 2.68 5.27 -13.35
N ALA A 151 3.22 4.78 -12.24
CA ALA A 151 4.65 4.55 -12.09
C ALA A 151 5.15 3.22 -12.69
N LEU A 152 4.29 2.41 -13.34
CA LEU A 152 4.68 1.06 -13.80
C LEU A 152 5.91 1.08 -14.70
N SER A 153 5.91 1.88 -15.78
CA SER A 153 7.06 1.97 -16.69
C SER A 153 8.32 2.48 -15.98
N LEU A 154 8.17 3.49 -15.13
CA LEU A 154 9.27 4.02 -14.32
C LEU A 154 9.89 2.94 -13.40
N VAL A 155 9.07 2.08 -12.81
CA VAL A 155 9.53 0.98 -11.95
C VAL A 155 10.33 -0.04 -12.76
N LEU A 156 9.85 -0.41 -13.94
CA LEU A 156 10.55 -1.35 -14.84
C LEU A 156 11.87 -0.76 -15.36
N ASP A 157 11.87 0.49 -15.81
CA ASP A 157 13.10 1.15 -16.28
C ASP A 157 14.12 1.35 -15.15
N ARG A 158 13.65 1.71 -13.94
CA ARG A 158 14.50 1.85 -12.76
C ARG A 158 15.12 0.52 -12.34
N TRP A 159 14.39 -0.59 -12.44
CA TRP A 159 14.93 -1.91 -12.18
C TRP A 159 16.15 -2.18 -13.05
N ILE A 160 16.04 -2.00 -14.37
CA ILE A 160 17.15 -2.22 -15.30
C ILE A 160 18.33 -1.29 -14.98
N SER A 161 18.06 0.01 -14.82
CA SER A 161 19.09 1.00 -14.48
C SER A 161 19.75 0.74 -13.11
N GLY A 162 19.01 0.21 -12.15
CA GLY A 162 19.51 -0.21 -10.84
C GLY A 162 20.51 -1.34 -10.97
N VAL A 163 20.16 -2.40 -11.71
CA VAL A 163 21.05 -3.53 -11.99
C VAL A 163 22.31 -3.08 -12.73
N GLN A 164 22.20 -2.19 -13.73
CA GLN A 164 23.36 -1.62 -14.43
C GLN A 164 24.29 -0.86 -13.45
N SER A 165 23.71 -0.09 -12.54
CA SER A 165 24.47 0.67 -11.53
C SER A 165 25.18 -0.26 -10.53
N GLU A 166 24.54 -1.35 -10.13
CA GLU A 166 25.11 -2.37 -9.23
C GLU A 166 26.29 -3.10 -9.90
N VAL A 167 26.17 -3.45 -11.18
CA VAL A 167 27.24 -4.08 -11.96
C VAL A 167 28.43 -3.14 -12.07
N ALA A 168 28.20 -1.88 -12.37
CA ALA A 168 29.27 -0.87 -12.45
C ALA A 168 29.97 -0.69 -11.09
N ALA A 169 29.21 -0.62 -10.00
CA ALA A 169 29.74 -0.50 -8.63
C ALA A 169 30.51 -1.75 -8.18
N ALA A 170 30.17 -2.93 -8.71
CA ALA A 170 30.88 -4.18 -8.43
C ALA A 170 32.21 -4.34 -9.17
N GLY A 171 32.61 -3.36 -9.99
CA GLY A 171 33.90 -3.31 -10.65
C GLY A 171 33.88 -3.63 -12.15
N THR A 172 32.71 -3.78 -12.77
CA THR A 172 32.54 -3.96 -14.21
C THR A 172 31.93 -2.68 -14.80
N PRO A 173 32.74 -1.70 -15.23
CA PRO A 173 32.21 -0.43 -15.72
C PRO A 173 31.52 -0.59 -17.09
N PRO A 174 30.67 0.35 -17.53
CA PRO A 174 29.95 0.28 -18.81
C PRO A 174 30.84 0.20 -20.04
N THR A 175 32.13 0.56 -19.91
CA THR A 175 33.14 0.47 -20.97
C THR A 175 33.76 -0.92 -21.10
N ASP A 176 33.50 -1.82 -20.14
CA ASP A 176 34.02 -3.19 -20.19
C ASP A 176 33.15 -4.05 -21.13
N ALA A 177 33.82 -4.89 -21.95
CA ALA A 177 33.12 -5.76 -22.88
C ALA A 177 32.20 -6.77 -22.21
N SER A 178 32.46 -7.15 -20.96
CA SER A 178 31.64 -8.08 -20.16
C SER A 178 30.49 -7.40 -19.44
N PHE A 179 30.35 -6.09 -19.48
CA PHE A 179 29.31 -5.35 -18.75
C PHE A 179 27.89 -5.79 -19.10
N ALA A 180 27.59 -5.93 -20.39
CA ALA A 180 26.27 -6.33 -20.86
C ALA A 180 25.91 -7.74 -20.41
N GLU A 181 26.85 -8.69 -20.46
CA GLU A 181 26.66 -10.08 -20.01
C GLU A 181 26.40 -10.15 -18.50
N GLU A 182 27.13 -9.36 -17.71
CA GLU A 182 26.97 -9.32 -16.26
C GLU A 182 25.60 -8.71 -15.87
N VAL A 183 25.15 -7.65 -16.56
CA VAL A 183 23.81 -7.07 -16.39
C VAL A 183 22.74 -8.11 -16.71
N GLU A 184 22.86 -8.78 -17.85
CA GLU A 184 21.91 -9.81 -18.28
C GLU A 184 21.85 -10.96 -17.27
N ARG A 185 23.00 -11.42 -16.78
CA ARG A 185 23.09 -12.48 -15.76
C ARG A 185 22.35 -12.10 -14.47
N ARG A 186 22.47 -10.87 -13.98
CA ARG A 186 21.77 -10.39 -12.78
C ARG A 186 20.27 -10.21 -13.03
N ILE A 187 19.88 -9.70 -14.18
CA ILE A 187 18.48 -9.64 -14.59
C ILE A 187 17.85 -11.04 -14.59
N HIS A 188 18.54 -12.03 -15.18
CA HIS A 188 18.07 -13.41 -15.18
C HIS A 188 17.97 -14.01 -13.78
N ALA A 189 18.86 -13.67 -12.85
CA ALA A 189 18.76 -14.15 -11.46
C ALA A 189 17.46 -13.69 -10.78
N VAL A 190 17.08 -12.42 -10.92
CA VAL A 190 15.79 -11.89 -10.42
C VAL A 190 14.60 -12.60 -11.07
N ILE A 191 14.68 -12.83 -12.37
CA ILE A 191 13.62 -13.49 -13.15
C ILE A 191 13.43 -14.95 -12.71
N LEU A 192 14.52 -15.69 -12.45
CA LEU A 192 14.47 -17.09 -12.02
C LEU A 192 13.77 -17.25 -10.66
N GLU A 193 14.00 -16.33 -9.71
CA GLU A 193 13.30 -16.37 -8.42
C GLU A 193 11.78 -16.26 -8.55
N LEU A 194 11.29 -15.58 -9.58
CA LEU A 194 9.85 -15.43 -9.82
C LEU A 194 9.22 -16.66 -10.48
N GLN A 195 9.98 -17.44 -11.23
CA GLN A 195 9.46 -18.59 -11.98
C GLN A 195 8.88 -19.70 -11.09
N GLU A 196 9.34 -19.79 -9.84
CA GLU A 196 8.85 -20.79 -8.87
C GLU A 196 7.46 -20.44 -8.31
N MET A 197 7.00 -19.20 -8.50
CA MET A 197 5.70 -18.74 -8.03
C MET A 197 4.59 -19.14 -9.03
N VAL A 198 3.35 -19.18 -8.54
CA VAL A 198 2.16 -19.39 -9.39
C VAL A 198 2.14 -18.29 -10.48
N HIS A 199 1.97 -18.69 -11.73
CA HIS A 199 2.09 -17.82 -12.93
C HIS A 199 3.47 -17.17 -13.15
N GLY A 200 4.48 -17.55 -12.38
CA GLY A 200 5.81 -16.94 -12.42
C GLY A 200 6.51 -17.07 -13.77
N PHE A 201 6.32 -18.19 -14.49
CA PHE A 201 6.95 -18.42 -15.79
C PHE A 201 6.58 -17.37 -16.85
N ASP A 202 5.29 -17.12 -17.02
CA ASP A 202 4.84 -16.10 -18.01
C ASP A 202 5.20 -14.68 -17.57
N PHE A 203 5.09 -14.37 -16.28
CA PHE A 203 5.53 -13.10 -15.71
C PHE A 203 7.03 -12.86 -15.98
N ALA A 204 7.86 -13.85 -15.73
CA ALA A 204 9.30 -13.84 -15.98
C ALA A 204 9.63 -13.65 -17.46
N LYS A 205 8.90 -14.32 -18.35
CA LYS A 205 9.05 -14.17 -19.81
C LYS A 205 8.76 -12.73 -20.26
N LEU A 206 7.75 -12.08 -19.67
CA LEU A 206 7.40 -10.71 -19.98
C LEU A 206 8.43 -9.71 -19.45
N LEU A 207 9.00 -9.94 -18.26
CA LEU A 207 10.11 -9.13 -17.76
C LEU A 207 11.34 -9.26 -18.67
N SER A 208 11.64 -10.48 -19.16
CA SER A 208 12.73 -10.72 -20.12
C SER A 208 12.48 -10.01 -21.47
N ALA A 209 11.22 -10.00 -21.92
CA ALA A 209 10.85 -9.29 -23.15
C ALA A 209 11.00 -7.77 -22.97
N TYR A 210 10.58 -7.23 -21.82
CA TYR A 210 10.76 -5.81 -21.50
C TYR A 210 12.24 -5.42 -21.44
N PHE A 211 13.08 -6.24 -20.79
CA PHE A 211 14.53 -5.98 -20.72
C PHE A 211 15.16 -5.95 -22.10
N ARG A 212 14.90 -6.94 -22.97
CA ARG A 212 15.42 -6.95 -24.35
C ARG A 212 14.96 -5.73 -25.14
N ALA A 213 13.67 -5.43 -25.10
CA ALA A 213 13.10 -4.25 -25.74
C ALA A 213 13.72 -2.93 -25.24
N HIS A 214 14.09 -2.89 -23.95
CA HIS A 214 14.79 -1.73 -23.38
C HIS A 214 16.20 -1.57 -23.96
N ILE A 215 16.97 -2.66 -24.12
CA ILE A 215 18.32 -2.64 -24.71
C ILE A 215 18.27 -2.30 -26.21
N GLU A 216 17.29 -2.83 -26.92
CA GLU A 216 17.11 -2.65 -28.37
C GLU A 216 16.40 -1.33 -28.71
N ALA A 217 15.98 -0.54 -27.72
CA ALA A 217 15.16 0.66 -27.87
C ALA A 217 13.82 0.40 -28.62
N ASP A 218 13.24 -0.79 -28.44
CA ASP A 218 11.96 -1.20 -29.02
C ASP A 218 10.80 -0.72 -28.12
N ASP A 219 10.33 0.47 -28.38
CA ASP A 219 9.22 1.08 -27.62
C ASP A 219 7.87 0.39 -27.86
N GLU A 220 7.68 -0.29 -28.99
CA GLU A 220 6.46 -1.03 -29.31
C GLU A 220 6.31 -2.27 -28.43
N THR A 221 7.35 -3.09 -28.34
CA THR A 221 7.38 -4.25 -27.43
C THR A 221 7.28 -3.82 -25.96
N LYS A 222 7.96 -2.73 -25.55
CA LYS A 222 7.82 -2.17 -24.19
C LYS A 222 6.37 -1.78 -23.90
N ALA A 223 5.69 -1.11 -24.81
CA ALA A 223 4.29 -0.72 -24.66
C ALA A 223 3.36 -1.93 -24.57
N SER A 224 3.59 -2.96 -25.39
CA SER A 224 2.83 -4.22 -25.37
C SER A 224 3.01 -4.97 -24.05
N VAL A 225 4.21 -5.01 -23.48
CA VAL A 225 4.45 -5.61 -22.15
C VAL A 225 3.73 -4.80 -21.05
N ILE A 226 3.81 -3.47 -21.08
CA ILE A 226 3.08 -2.60 -20.13
C ILE A 226 1.56 -2.82 -20.25
N LYS A 227 1.02 -2.92 -21.45
CA LYS A 227 -0.38 -3.24 -21.73
C LYS A 227 -0.78 -4.57 -21.08
N TRP A 228 0.11 -5.58 -21.14
CA TRP A 228 -0.13 -6.86 -20.49
C TRP A 228 -0.16 -6.73 -18.95
N PHE A 229 0.82 -6.09 -18.34
CA PHE A 229 0.85 -5.87 -16.89
C PHE A 229 -0.35 -5.06 -16.38
N ARG A 230 -0.91 -4.19 -17.21
CA ARG A 230 -2.16 -3.47 -16.92
C ARG A 230 -3.41 -4.30 -17.14
N ALA A 231 -3.27 -5.57 -17.55
CA ALA A 231 -4.38 -6.46 -17.88
C ALA A 231 -5.32 -5.89 -18.97
N GLU A 232 -4.77 -5.19 -19.96
CA GLU A 232 -5.54 -4.53 -21.01
C GLU A 232 -5.81 -5.45 -22.23
N TYR A 233 -5.14 -6.61 -22.32
CA TYR A 233 -5.44 -7.62 -23.33
C TYR A 233 -6.81 -8.24 -23.09
N ARG A 234 -7.61 -8.36 -24.13
CA ARG A 234 -8.96 -8.92 -24.08
C ARG A 234 -8.97 -10.43 -24.33
N THR A 235 -8.06 -10.91 -25.15
CA THR A 235 -7.97 -12.31 -25.56
C THR A 235 -6.53 -12.86 -25.46
N LYS A 236 -6.41 -14.15 -25.21
CA LYS A 236 -5.13 -14.86 -25.25
C LYS A 236 -4.50 -14.83 -26.64
N ALA A 237 -5.32 -14.81 -27.71
CA ALA A 237 -4.85 -14.74 -29.09
C ALA A 237 -4.12 -13.43 -29.36
N GLU A 238 -4.65 -12.30 -28.89
CA GLU A 238 -4.05 -10.97 -29.00
C GLU A 238 -2.69 -10.94 -28.27
N ALA A 239 -2.63 -11.40 -27.01
CA ALA A 239 -1.38 -11.47 -26.25
C ALA A 239 -0.33 -12.39 -26.89
N ARG A 240 -0.80 -13.50 -27.50
CA ARG A 240 0.08 -14.43 -28.21
C ARG A 240 0.67 -13.80 -29.47
N SER A 241 -0.14 -13.05 -30.20
CA SER A 241 0.32 -12.38 -31.44
C SER A 241 1.36 -11.31 -31.16
N GLU A 242 1.16 -10.50 -30.10
CA GLU A 242 2.03 -9.35 -29.79
C GLU A 242 3.24 -9.73 -28.94
N LEU A 243 3.11 -10.69 -28.00
CA LEU A 243 4.11 -10.99 -26.98
C LEU A 243 4.57 -12.45 -26.95
N GLY A 244 3.96 -13.31 -27.77
CA GLY A 244 4.25 -14.75 -27.76
C GLY A 244 3.82 -15.46 -26.46
N VAL A 245 2.95 -14.86 -25.63
CA VAL A 245 2.39 -15.48 -24.40
C VAL A 245 0.93 -15.82 -24.60
N SER A 246 0.52 -17.03 -24.15
CA SER A 246 -0.86 -17.49 -24.27
C SER A 246 -1.66 -17.33 -22.98
N VAL A 247 -1.24 -16.40 -22.11
CA VAL A 247 -1.86 -16.10 -20.82
C VAL A 247 -2.22 -14.63 -20.74
N ILE A 248 -3.33 -14.34 -20.11
CA ILE A 248 -3.75 -12.96 -19.75
C ILE A 248 -4.22 -12.98 -18.31
N ILE A 249 -4.10 -11.86 -17.63
CA ILE A 249 -4.60 -11.69 -16.26
C ILE A 249 -6.14 -11.69 -16.27
N THR A 250 -6.75 -12.42 -15.35
CA THR A 250 -8.20 -12.62 -15.28
C THR A 250 -8.77 -12.28 -13.89
N ASP A 251 -10.11 -12.30 -13.75
CA ASP A 251 -10.81 -12.15 -12.46
C ASP A 251 -10.40 -13.22 -11.41
N ALA A 252 -9.94 -14.40 -11.85
CA ALA A 252 -9.59 -15.50 -10.96
C ALA A 252 -8.20 -15.33 -10.35
N ASP A 253 -7.23 -14.86 -11.14
CA ASP A 253 -5.79 -14.93 -10.85
C ASP A 253 -5.08 -13.58 -10.62
N TRP A 254 -5.78 -12.46 -10.75
CA TRP A 254 -5.18 -11.13 -10.60
C TRP A 254 -4.40 -10.93 -9.28
N TYR A 255 -4.83 -11.58 -8.20
CA TYR A 255 -4.16 -11.47 -6.91
C TYR A 255 -2.81 -12.23 -6.90
N ASP A 256 -2.69 -13.34 -7.63
CA ASP A 256 -1.42 -14.05 -7.78
C ASP A 256 -0.40 -13.20 -8.54
N TYR A 257 -0.83 -12.48 -9.57
CA TYR A 257 0.03 -11.50 -10.25
C TYR A 257 0.41 -10.32 -9.38
N LEU A 258 -0.44 -9.90 -8.46
CA LEU A 258 -0.10 -8.86 -7.48
C LEU A 258 1.00 -9.33 -6.51
N LYS A 259 0.95 -10.61 -6.07
CA LYS A 259 2.02 -11.23 -5.25
C LYS A 259 3.34 -11.31 -6.01
N LEU A 260 3.30 -11.73 -7.28
CA LEU A 260 4.47 -11.74 -8.16
C LEU A 260 5.08 -10.35 -8.30
N PHE A 261 4.23 -9.34 -8.49
CA PHE A 261 4.68 -7.96 -8.62
C PHE A 261 5.33 -7.46 -7.33
N ALA A 262 4.78 -7.80 -6.15
CA ALA A 262 5.38 -7.45 -4.86
C ALA A 262 6.79 -8.07 -4.70
N ARG A 263 6.96 -9.34 -5.07
CA ARG A 263 8.28 -10.01 -5.06
C ARG A 263 9.26 -9.37 -6.05
N PHE A 264 8.80 -9.09 -7.28
CA PHE A 264 9.60 -8.40 -8.30
C PHE A 264 10.11 -7.04 -7.81
N LEU A 265 9.28 -6.26 -7.13
CA LEU A 265 9.65 -4.94 -6.62
C LEU A 265 10.85 -4.99 -5.67
N ARG A 266 10.99 -6.06 -4.89
CA ARG A 266 12.19 -6.27 -4.07
C ARG A 266 13.44 -6.41 -4.93
N GLY A 267 13.39 -7.21 -5.98
CA GLY A 267 14.47 -7.33 -6.97
C GLY A 267 14.74 -6.04 -7.75
N ALA A 268 13.76 -5.14 -7.82
CA ALA A 268 13.88 -3.82 -8.44
C ALA A 268 14.37 -2.72 -7.48
N GLY A 269 14.83 -3.09 -6.26
CA GLY A 269 15.41 -2.17 -5.28
C GLY A 269 14.38 -1.36 -4.49
N TYR A 270 13.12 -1.83 -4.41
CA TYR A 270 12.11 -1.30 -3.50
C TYR A 270 11.95 -2.19 -2.26
N GLU A 271 11.36 -1.65 -1.18
CA GLU A 271 11.10 -2.42 0.04
C GLU A 271 9.90 -3.37 -0.08
N GLY A 272 9.07 -3.20 -1.11
CA GLY A 272 7.90 -4.03 -1.38
C GLY A 272 6.73 -3.24 -1.94
N LEU A 273 5.55 -3.85 -1.93
CA LEU A 273 4.28 -3.29 -2.39
C LEU A 273 3.33 -3.06 -1.23
N VAL A 274 2.77 -1.87 -1.13
CA VAL A 274 1.67 -1.55 -0.20
C VAL A 274 0.40 -1.31 -0.99
N VAL A 275 -0.62 -2.12 -0.75
CA VAL A 275 -1.93 -2.05 -1.40
C VAL A 275 -2.93 -1.44 -0.44
N LEU A 276 -3.55 -0.34 -0.85
CA LEU A 276 -4.57 0.37 -0.09
C LEU A 276 -5.92 0.17 -0.78
N VAL A 277 -6.87 -0.43 -0.06
CA VAL A 277 -8.23 -0.68 -0.58
C VAL A 277 -9.22 0.07 0.29
N ASP A 278 -9.81 1.12 -0.23
CA ASP A 278 -10.85 1.87 0.48
C ASP A 278 -12.27 1.40 0.07
N GLU A 279 -13.26 1.86 0.81
CA GLU A 279 -14.67 1.65 0.53
C GLU A 279 -15.14 0.18 0.56
N LEU A 280 -14.65 -0.65 1.52
CA LEU A 280 -15.15 -2.03 1.73
C LEU A 280 -16.67 -2.11 1.89
N VAL A 281 -17.32 -1.01 2.25
CA VAL A 281 -18.79 -0.93 2.36
C VAL A 281 -19.48 -1.30 1.04
N ASN A 282 -18.80 -1.17 -0.11
CA ASN A 282 -19.35 -1.56 -1.41
C ASN A 282 -19.46 -3.09 -1.56
N LEU A 283 -18.64 -3.87 -0.87
CA LEU A 283 -18.83 -5.33 -0.79
C LEU A 283 -20.04 -5.70 0.08
N TYR A 284 -20.20 -5.01 1.22
CA TYR A 284 -21.37 -5.17 2.08
C TYR A 284 -22.69 -4.86 1.35
N LYS A 285 -22.69 -3.87 0.45
CA LYS A 285 -23.85 -3.46 -0.35
C LYS A 285 -24.22 -4.44 -1.46
N ILE A 286 -23.40 -5.43 -1.81
CA ILE A 286 -23.69 -6.41 -2.85
C ILE A 286 -25.01 -7.13 -2.49
N PRO A 287 -26.08 -7.04 -3.33
CA PRO A 287 -27.38 -7.62 -2.99
C PRO A 287 -27.34 -9.15 -2.93
N ASN A 288 -26.70 -9.79 -3.91
CA ASN A 288 -26.59 -11.24 -4.01
C ASN A 288 -25.64 -11.80 -2.95
N ALA A 289 -26.15 -12.71 -2.09
CA ALA A 289 -25.41 -13.27 -0.97
C ALA A 289 -24.19 -14.10 -1.44
N ILE A 290 -24.34 -14.88 -2.50
CA ILE A 290 -23.27 -15.74 -3.05
C ILE A 290 -22.14 -14.86 -3.59
N SER A 291 -22.46 -13.84 -4.39
CA SER A 291 -21.45 -12.91 -4.89
C SER A 291 -20.74 -12.16 -3.77
N ARG A 292 -21.44 -11.84 -2.69
CA ARG A 292 -20.85 -11.20 -1.50
C ARG A 292 -19.90 -12.16 -0.79
N GLN A 293 -20.27 -13.43 -0.61
CA GLN A 293 -19.43 -14.46 -0.01
C GLN A 293 -18.14 -14.69 -0.81
N TYR A 294 -18.18 -14.74 -2.14
CA TYR A 294 -16.97 -14.86 -2.96
C TYR A 294 -16.00 -13.69 -2.74
N ASN A 295 -16.50 -12.49 -2.49
CA ASN A 295 -15.62 -11.36 -2.16
C ASN A 295 -15.00 -11.52 -0.76
N TYR A 296 -15.75 -12.06 0.21
CA TYR A 296 -15.23 -12.33 1.56
C TYR A 296 -14.23 -13.50 1.57
N GLU A 297 -14.46 -14.51 0.74
CA GLU A 297 -13.51 -15.59 0.50
C GLU A 297 -12.20 -15.08 -0.10
N LYS A 298 -12.25 -14.12 -1.03
CA LYS A 298 -11.05 -13.47 -1.56
C LYS A 298 -10.29 -12.71 -0.46
N ILE A 299 -10.99 -12.02 0.44
CA ILE A 299 -10.37 -11.37 1.61
C ILE A 299 -9.70 -12.42 2.52
N LEU A 300 -10.39 -13.53 2.80
CA LEU A 300 -9.84 -14.63 3.59
C LEU A 300 -8.57 -15.22 2.93
N THR A 301 -8.59 -15.40 1.62
CA THR A 301 -7.42 -15.87 0.86
C THR A 301 -6.24 -14.91 1.04
N MET A 302 -6.45 -13.59 0.87
CA MET A 302 -5.43 -12.57 1.08
C MET A 302 -4.87 -12.62 2.50
N TYR A 303 -5.75 -12.69 3.50
CA TYR A 303 -5.37 -12.77 4.90
C TYR A 303 -4.57 -14.05 5.21
N ASN A 304 -5.05 -15.21 4.78
CA ASN A 304 -4.37 -16.48 4.98
C ASN A 304 -3.00 -16.54 4.29
N ASP A 305 -2.87 -15.99 3.10
CA ASP A 305 -1.61 -15.94 2.37
C ASP A 305 -0.54 -15.12 3.13
N THR A 306 -0.96 -14.06 3.86
CA THR A 306 -0.04 -13.29 4.71
C THR A 306 0.41 -14.10 5.94
N LEU A 307 -0.47 -14.91 6.53
CA LEU A 307 -0.15 -15.72 7.70
C LEU A 307 0.65 -16.99 7.37
N GLN A 308 0.43 -17.55 6.17
CA GLN A 308 1.06 -18.81 5.74
C GLN A 308 2.36 -18.60 4.97
N GLY A 309 2.83 -17.36 4.81
CA GLY A 309 4.04 -17.05 4.06
C GLY A 309 3.92 -17.25 2.54
N LYS A 310 2.69 -17.35 2.01
CA LYS A 310 2.44 -17.43 0.57
C LYS A 310 2.47 -16.07 -0.14
N ALA A 311 2.43 -15.00 0.63
CA ALA A 311 2.71 -13.64 0.19
C ALA A 311 4.00 -13.16 0.86
N SER A 312 4.82 -12.41 0.13
CA SER A 312 6.05 -11.80 0.62
C SER A 312 6.19 -10.38 0.07
N TYR A 313 6.81 -9.50 0.86
CA TYR A 313 7.00 -8.08 0.50
C TYR A 313 5.69 -7.36 0.15
N LEU A 314 4.57 -7.79 0.76
CA LEU A 314 3.22 -7.31 0.43
C LEU A 314 2.49 -6.85 1.69
N GLY A 315 2.17 -5.56 1.77
CA GLY A 315 1.27 -5.00 2.77
C GLY A 315 -0.10 -4.71 2.17
N ILE A 316 -1.18 -5.18 2.79
CA ILE A 316 -2.56 -4.90 2.35
C ILE A 316 -3.28 -4.18 3.48
N ILE A 317 -3.80 -2.99 3.22
CA ILE A 317 -4.57 -2.22 4.18
C ILE A 317 -5.93 -1.94 3.57
N MET A 318 -6.98 -2.44 4.21
CA MET A 318 -8.36 -2.29 3.76
C MET A 318 -9.14 -1.40 4.70
N SER A 319 -9.94 -0.45 4.19
CA SER A 319 -10.75 0.43 5.03
C SER A 319 -12.24 0.22 4.84
N GLY A 320 -12.98 0.31 5.96
CA GLY A 320 -14.42 0.12 5.95
C GLY A 320 -15.15 0.69 7.17
N THR A 321 -16.47 0.59 7.17
CA THR A 321 -17.30 0.97 8.31
C THR A 321 -17.48 -0.19 9.27
N PRO A 322 -17.77 0.04 10.56
CA PRO A 322 -18.08 -1.04 11.51
C PRO A 322 -19.17 -1.98 11.00
N GLN A 323 -20.18 -1.43 10.32
CA GLN A 323 -21.27 -2.23 9.77
C GLN A 323 -20.79 -3.25 8.73
N CYS A 324 -19.82 -2.90 7.85
CA CYS A 324 -19.34 -3.84 6.84
C CYS A 324 -18.50 -4.99 7.45
N VAL A 325 -17.99 -4.82 8.65
CA VAL A 325 -17.23 -5.86 9.37
C VAL A 325 -18.13 -6.64 10.34
N GLU A 326 -18.83 -5.95 11.23
CA GLU A 326 -19.48 -6.51 12.42
C GLU A 326 -20.89 -7.07 12.17
N ASP A 327 -21.56 -6.68 11.09
CA ASP A 327 -22.91 -7.17 10.80
C ASP A 327 -22.89 -8.68 10.54
N ARG A 328 -23.54 -9.43 11.45
CA ARG A 328 -23.60 -10.90 11.43
C ARG A 328 -24.40 -11.48 10.27
N ARG A 329 -25.20 -10.67 9.57
CA ARG A 329 -26.01 -11.13 8.42
C ARG A 329 -25.38 -10.84 7.08
N ARG A 330 -24.64 -9.74 6.97
CA ARG A 330 -24.12 -9.25 5.69
C ARG A 330 -22.66 -8.78 5.75
N GLY A 331 -22.11 -8.46 6.92
CA GLY A 331 -20.74 -8.04 7.10
C GLY A 331 -19.73 -9.19 6.97
N LEU A 332 -18.47 -8.90 7.17
CA LEU A 332 -17.39 -9.91 7.15
C LEU A 332 -17.67 -11.02 8.20
N TYR A 333 -18.25 -10.68 9.35
CA TYR A 333 -18.65 -11.65 10.39
C TYR A 333 -19.79 -12.59 9.97
N SER A 334 -20.47 -12.34 8.84
CA SER A 334 -21.43 -13.29 8.27
C SER A 334 -20.74 -14.49 7.61
N TYR A 335 -19.45 -14.36 7.25
CA TYR A 335 -18.65 -15.43 6.70
C TYR A 335 -17.87 -16.11 7.84
N GLU A 336 -18.23 -17.34 8.15
CA GLU A 336 -17.81 -18.06 9.36
C GLU A 336 -16.29 -18.12 9.52
N ALA A 337 -15.57 -18.37 8.43
CA ALA A 337 -14.11 -18.48 8.41
C ALA A 337 -13.37 -17.14 8.67
N LEU A 338 -14.05 -15.99 8.60
CA LEU A 338 -13.48 -14.69 8.97
C LEU A 338 -13.88 -14.25 10.38
N ARG A 339 -14.73 -15.02 11.07
CA ARG A 339 -15.19 -14.72 12.42
C ARG A 339 -14.33 -15.38 13.50
N SER A 340 -13.70 -16.49 13.20
CA SER A 340 -12.78 -17.22 14.06
C SER A 340 -11.39 -16.60 14.05
#